data_4fb054bdbedde89c4345ce8af51eec3e
#
_entry.id   4fb054bdbedde89c4345ce8af51eec3e
#
_cell.length_a   1.000
_cell.length_b   1.000
_cell.length_c   1.000
_cell.angle_alpha   90.00
_cell.angle_beta   90.00
_cell.angle_gamma   90.00
#
_symmetry.space_group_name_H-M   'P 1'
#
loop_
_entity.id
_entity.type
_entity.pdbx_description
1 polymer ?
#
loop_
_entity_poly.entity_id
_entity_poly.type
_entity_poly.pdbx_seq_one_letter_code
_entity_poly.pdbx_strand_id
1 'polypeptide(L)'
;NSENLAENLSSDKATNYNGALATLVTVFFFWGFIAAGNGVLIPFCKTYFNLDQFQSQLIDFAFYGAYYMGALMLFVVSSLKKTDIMNKWGFKSGIVKGLILSAVGAGAMIVAVNGADPGDSSAFAFILGALFIVALGFSLQQTAANPFAVALGDIETGSHRLNLAGGINSLGTTVGPLIVGAVLFGTAAKADMAASISNGSITLSSVQYLYVGVGLLFLLSAALFKFSNKLPDAKADANFIGAKKALNTLIAITVLLIVVFFFVFRQYSGLAPGAKLDDKADHLILILSAIGLLAIVGGLLGANKMAKSNPKGWGAMQYPQLVLGMLAIFTYVGVEVSIGS
;
A
#
# COMPACT_ATOMS: atom_id res chain seq x y z
N ASN A 1 -14.69 10.24 23.70
CA ASN A 1 -13.71 9.23 24.04
C ASN A 1 -12.36 9.40 23.34
N SER A 2 -12.28 10.24 22.34
CA SER A 2 -11.04 10.84 21.84
C SER A 2 -10.44 11.85 22.85
N GLU A 3 -11.25 12.41 23.72
CA GLU A 3 -10.83 13.28 24.83
C GLU A 3 -9.92 12.55 25.81
N ASN A 4 -10.21 11.31 26.17
CA ASN A 4 -9.37 10.51 27.07
C ASN A 4 -8.01 10.14 26.46
N LEU A 5 -7.89 10.07 25.14
CA LEU A 5 -6.61 9.83 24.47
C LEU A 5 -5.75 11.10 24.49
N ALA A 6 -6.36 12.26 24.27
CA ALA A 6 -5.72 13.57 24.37
C ALA A 6 -5.37 13.94 25.81
N GLU A 7 -6.24 13.61 26.77
CA GLU A 7 -6.05 13.88 28.20
C GLU A 7 -4.91 13.03 28.81
N ASN A 8 -4.76 11.77 28.40
CA ASN A 8 -3.63 10.92 28.78
C ASN A 8 -2.29 11.38 28.17
N LEU A 9 -2.32 12.08 27.04
CA LEU A 9 -1.13 12.64 26.39
C LEU A 9 -0.83 14.07 26.91
N SER A 10 -1.82 14.80 27.38
CA SER A 10 -1.65 16.18 27.93
C SER A 10 -1.19 16.20 29.38
N SER A 11 -1.36 15.13 30.14
CA SER A 11 -0.94 15.05 31.55
C SER A 11 0.57 14.78 31.73
N ASP A 12 1.27 14.31 30.69
CA ASP A 12 2.73 14.17 30.75
C ASP A 12 3.39 15.38 30.07
N LYS A 13 4.01 16.25 30.89
CA LYS A 13 4.92 17.39 30.59
C LYS A 13 5.04 17.67 29.08
N ALA A 14 4.76 18.89 28.65
CA ALA A 14 4.92 19.46 27.30
C ALA A 14 5.90 18.66 26.44
N THR A 15 5.45 17.50 25.97
CA THR A 15 6.24 16.60 25.15
C THR A 15 6.43 17.32 23.83
N ASN A 16 7.66 17.46 23.38
CA ASN A 16 7.99 18.13 22.13
C ASN A 16 7.43 17.30 20.96
N TYR A 17 6.12 17.43 20.69
CA TYR A 17 5.40 16.73 19.63
C TYR A 17 6.04 16.92 18.25
N ASN A 18 6.77 18.04 18.04
CA ASN A 18 7.47 18.29 16.77
C ASN A 18 8.53 17.24 16.48
N GLY A 19 9.29 16.80 17.48
CA GLY A 19 10.28 15.74 17.30
C GLY A 19 9.64 14.36 17.06
N ALA A 20 8.51 14.09 17.69
CA ALA A 20 7.72 12.88 17.46
C ALA A 20 7.12 12.86 16.05
N LEU A 21 6.52 13.98 15.63
CA LEU A 21 5.94 14.13 14.31
C LEU A 21 7.02 14.03 13.20
N ALA A 22 8.17 14.70 13.38
CA ALA A 22 9.29 14.62 12.45
C ALA A 22 9.79 13.17 12.28
N THR A 23 9.83 12.39 13.35
CA THR A 23 10.14 10.97 13.27
C THR A 23 9.05 10.20 12.54
N LEU A 24 7.77 10.47 12.86
CA LEU A 24 6.65 9.75 12.27
C LEU A 24 6.54 9.96 10.75
N VAL A 25 6.72 11.19 10.25
CA VAL A 25 6.57 11.49 8.83
C VAL A 25 7.61 10.81 7.93
N THR A 26 8.69 10.25 8.50
CA THR A 26 9.67 9.49 7.71
C THR A 26 9.05 8.25 7.04
N VAL A 27 8.08 7.58 7.68
CA VAL A 27 7.40 6.44 7.06
C VAL A 27 6.48 6.89 5.91
N PHE A 28 5.87 8.07 6.02
CA PHE A 28 5.07 8.65 4.94
C PHE A 28 5.94 8.95 3.70
N PHE A 29 7.16 9.45 3.91
CA PHE A 29 8.13 9.61 2.84
C PHE A 29 8.40 8.28 2.12
N PHE A 30 8.68 7.21 2.87
CA PHE A 30 8.97 5.89 2.27
C PHE A 30 7.79 5.33 1.50
N TRP A 31 6.55 5.54 1.94
CA TRP A 31 5.39 5.08 1.18
C TRP A 31 5.31 5.73 -0.19
N GLY A 32 5.46 7.07 -0.25
CA GLY A 32 5.49 7.79 -1.50
C GLY A 32 6.67 7.37 -2.38
N PHE A 33 7.85 7.26 -1.79
CA PHE A 33 9.08 6.90 -2.49
C PHE A 33 8.97 5.52 -3.18
N ILE A 34 8.54 4.49 -2.46
CA ILE A 34 8.43 3.13 -3.01
C ILE A 34 7.24 3.01 -3.97
N ALA A 35 6.07 3.57 -3.62
CA ALA A 35 4.91 3.51 -4.50
C ALA A 35 5.19 4.14 -5.87
N ALA A 36 5.79 5.34 -5.89
CA ALA A 36 6.15 6.00 -7.14
C ALA A 36 7.35 5.34 -7.85
N GLY A 37 8.24 4.70 -7.09
CA GLY A 37 9.35 3.90 -7.62
C GLY A 37 8.86 2.71 -8.48
N ASN A 38 7.68 2.16 -8.21
CA ASN A 38 7.09 1.10 -9.02
C ASN A 38 6.84 1.55 -10.47
N GLY A 39 6.47 2.82 -10.68
CA GLY A 39 6.32 3.40 -12.02
C GLY A 39 7.60 3.36 -12.87
N VAL A 40 8.77 3.27 -12.23
CA VAL A 40 10.08 3.07 -12.90
C VAL A 40 10.43 1.59 -13.01
N LEU A 41 10.05 0.78 -12.00
CA LEU A 41 10.32 -0.65 -12.00
C LEU A 41 9.48 -1.40 -13.06
N ILE A 42 8.24 -0.95 -13.33
CA ILE A 42 7.35 -1.56 -14.32
C ILE A 42 7.98 -1.60 -15.72
N PRO A 43 8.39 -0.48 -16.35
CA PRO A 43 9.00 -0.53 -17.68
C PRO A 43 10.35 -1.28 -17.68
N PHE A 44 11.10 -1.24 -16.58
CA PHE A 44 12.31 -2.05 -16.43
C PHE A 44 11.99 -3.54 -16.51
N CYS A 45 11.08 -4.05 -15.65
CA CYS A 45 10.68 -5.46 -15.65
C CYS A 45 10.03 -5.88 -16.98
N LYS A 46 9.22 -4.99 -17.56
CA LYS A 46 8.57 -5.24 -18.86
C LYS A 46 9.61 -5.56 -19.94
N THR A 47 10.65 -4.77 -20.04
CA THR A 47 11.72 -4.96 -21.02
C THR A 47 12.62 -6.13 -20.66
N TYR A 48 13.02 -6.26 -19.39
CA TYR A 48 13.96 -7.29 -18.93
C TYR A 48 13.40 -8.70 -19.07
N PHE A 49 12.13 -8.90 -18.69
CA PHE A 49 11.46 -10.20 -18.73
C PHE A 49 10.59 -10.41 -19.97
N ASN A 50 10.61 -9.47 -20.94
CA ASN A 50 9.79 -9.48 -22.15
C ASN A 50 8.29 -9.68 -21.84
N LEU A 51 7.78 -8.90 -20.88
CA LEU A 51 6.41 -8.97 -20.43
C LEU A 51 5.46 -8.25 -21.39
N ASP A 52 4.25 -8.78 -21.52
CA ASP A 52 3.16 -8.02 -22.13
C ASP A 52 2.67 -6.86 -21.22
N GLN A 53 1.77 -6.02 -21.75
CA GLN A 53 1.26 -4.87 -20.99
C GLN A 53 0.54 -5.30 -19.71
N PHE A 54 -0.22 -6.38 -19.78
CA PHE A 54 -0.97 -6.87 -18.63
C PHE A 54 -0.04 -7.45 -17.56
N GLN A 55 0.92 -8.29 -17.97
CA GLN A 55 1.90 -8.86 -17.03
C GLN A 55 2.69 -7.78 -16.29
N SER A 56 3.07 -6.72 -16.99
CA SER A 56 3.80 -5.62 -16.36
C SER A 56 2.98 -4.89 -15.29
N GLN A 57 1.65 -4.76 -15.46
CA GLN A 57 0.74 -4.17 -14.49
C GLN A 57 0.53 -5.03 -13.23
N LEU A 58 0.94 -6.31 -13.26
CA LEU A 58 0.89 -7.16 -12.05
C LEU A 58 1.77 -6.63 -10.92
N ILE A 59 2.76 -5.79 -11.21
CA ILE A 59 3.58 -5.11 -10.20
C ILE A 59 2.71 -4.23 -9.32
N ASP A 60 1.93 -3.33 -9.91
CA ASP A 60 1.00 -2.47 -9.18
C ASP A 60 -0.12 -3.26 -8.53
N PHE A 61 -0.64 -4.27 -9.24
CA PHE A 61 -1.66 -5.16 -8.69
C PHE A 61 -1.17 -5.89 -7.43
N ALA A 62 0.05 -6.43 -7.44
CA ALA A 62 0.65 -7.10 -6.29
C ALA A 62 0.85 -6.10 -5.13
N PHE A 63 1.34 -4.90 -5.43
CA PHE A 63 1.61 -3.88 -4.42
C PHE A 63 0.33 -3.34 -3.77
N TYR A 64 -0.60 -2.79 -4.56
CA TYR A 64 -1.85 -2.23 -4.02
C TYR A 64 -2.80 -3.31 -3.50
N GLY A 65 -2.80 -4.51 -4.12
CA GLY A 65 -3.53 -5.67 -3.64
C GLY A 65 -3.07 -6.09 -2.24
N ALA A 66 -1.76 -6.07 -1.98
CA ALA A 66 -1.21 -6.37 -0.65
C ALA A 66 -1.63 -5.33 0.39
N TYR A 67 -1.71 -4.03 0.04
CA TYR A 67 -2.25 -3.00 0.93
C TYR A 67 -3.67 -3.33 1.38
N TYR A 68 -4.52 -3.63 0.42
CA TYR A 68 -5.92 -3.98 0.70
C TYR A 68 -6.03 -5.26 1.53
N MET A 69 -5.34 -6.33 1.10
CA MET A 69 -5.36 -7.62 1.80
C MET A 69 -4.81 -7.51 3.22
N GLY A 70 -3.75 -6.75 3.43
CA GLY A 70 -3.18 -6.51 4.76
C GLY A 70 -4.17 -5.80 5.69
N ALA A 71 -4.83 -4.74 5.22
CA ALA A 71 -5.85 -4.03 6.00
C ALA A 71 -7.06 -4.92 6.29
N LEU A 72 -7.53 -5.70 5.30
CA LEU A 72 -8.64 -6.64 5.47
C LEU A 72 -8.28 -7.73 6.49
N MET A 73 -7.06 -8.31 6.43
CA MET A 73 -6.59 -9.30 7.39
C MET A 73 -6.56 -8.75 8.82
N LEU A 74 -6.07 -7.52 9.00
CA LEU A 74 -6.08 -6.87 10.31
C LEU A 74 -7.51 -6.68 10.83
N PHE A 75 -8.44 -6.29 9.96
CA PHE A 75 -9.85 -6.14 10.32
C PHE A 75 -10.49 -7.50 10.67
N VAL A 76 -10.23 -8.56 9.90
CA VAL A 76 -10.70 -9.92 10.19
C VAL A 76 -10.17 -10.39 11.56
N VAL A 77 -8.86 -10.27 11.79
CA VAL A 77 -8.24 -10.73 13.05
C VAL A 77 -8.76 -9.92 14.24
N SER A 78 -8.92 -8.60 14.10
CA SER A 78 -9.52 -7.75 15.15
C SER A 78 -10.95 -8.15 15.45
N SER A 79 -11.75 -8.45 14.41
CA SER A 79 -13.15 -8.87 14.56
C SER A 79 -13.28 -10.25 15.23
N LEU A 80 -12.41 -11.20 14.87
CA LEU A 80 -12.39 -12.54 15.46
C LEU A 80 -11.94 -12.51 16.92
N LYS A 81 -10.91 -11.71 17.24
CA LYS A 81 -10.38 -11.57 18.60
C LYS A 81 -11.21 -10.61 19.48
N LYS A 82 -12.18 -9.90 18.90
CA LYS A 82 -12.96 -8.85 19.56
C LYS A 82 -12.07 -7.81 20.27
N THR A 83 -10.95 -7.49 19.66
CA THR A 83 -9.96 -6.56 20.20
C THR A 83 -9.26 -5.87 19.05
N ASP A 84 -9.10 -4.56 19.12
CA ASP A 84 -8.26 -3.85 18.15
C ASP A 84 -6.79 -4.27 18.34
N ILE A 85 -6.17 -4.71 17.24
CA ILE A 85 -4.75 -5.12 17.26
C ILE A 85 -3.84 -3.94 17.61
N MET A 86 -4.18 -2.72 17.17
CA MET A 86 -3.40 -1.52 17.49
C MET A 86 -3.52 -1.14 18.96
N ASN A 87 -4.65 -1.44 19.62
CA ASN A 87 -4.76 -1.29 21.07
C ASN A 87 -3.81 -2.26 21.80
N LYS A 88 -3.72 -3.52 21.34
CA LYS A 88 -2.84 -4.51 21.95
C LYS A 88 -1.35 -4.20 21.74
N TRP A 89 -0.97 -3.78 20.55
CA TRP A 89 0.45 -3.56 20.19
C TRP A 89 0.92 -2.14 20.47
N GLY A 90 0.04 -1.14 20.40
CA GLY A 90 0.39 0.27 20.33
C GLY A 90 0.83 0.70 18.92
N PHE A 91 0.65 1.96 18.60
CA PHE A 91 0.95 2.49 17.25
C PHE A 91 2.44 2.40 16.93
N LYS A 92 3.32 2.79 17.86
CA LYS A 92 4.78 2.69 17.70
C LYS A 92 5.23 1.28 17.35
N SER A 93 4.75 0.29 18.10
CA SER A 93 5.09 -1.13 17.87
C SER A 93 4.47 -1.66 16.56
N GLY A 94 3.29 -1.20 16.18
CA GLY A 94 2.67 -1.52 14.89
C GLY A 94 3.53 -1.06 13.72
N ILE A 95 4.03 0.20 13.76
CA ILE A 95 4.94 0.75 12.75
C ILE A 95 6.24 -0.06 12.69
N VAL A 96 6.87 -0.36 13.83
CA VAL A 96 8.12 -1.14 13.86
C VAL A 96 7.94 -2.52 13.23
N LYS A 97 6.83 -3.22 13.55
CA LYS A 97 6.52 -4.52 12.95
C LYS A 97 6.30 -4.43 11.45
N GLY A 98 5.61 -3.37 11.00
CA GLY A 98 5.41 -3.12 9.58
C GLY A 98 6.72 -2.84 8.84
N LEU A 99 7.62 -2.02 9.41
CA LEU A 99 8.94 -1.74 8.86
C LEU A 99 9.81 -3.00 8.76
N ILE A 100 9.79 -3.86 9.80
CA ILE A 100 10.51 -5.14 9.78
C ILE A 100 9.93 -6.05 8.67
N LEU A 101 8.61 -6.12 8.54
CA LEU A 101 7.99 -6.92 7.48
C LEU A 101 8.36 -6.40 6.08
N SER A 102 8.38 -5.07 5.89
CA SER A 102 8.86 -4.47 4.63
C SER A 102 10.34 -4.76 4.38
N ALA A 103 11.18 -4.77 5.41
CA ALA A 103 12.59 -5.16 5.29
C ALA A 103 12.75 -6.64 4.88
N VAL A 104 11.92 -7.53 5.41
CA VAL A 104 11.88 -8.95 4.98
C VAL A 104 11.51 -9.05 3.50
N GLY A 105 10.52 -8.27 3.04
CA GLY A 105 10.15 -8.21 1.62
C GLY A 105 11.28 -7.67 0.75
N ALA A 106 12.02 -6.64 1.22
CA ALA A 106 13.21 -6.15 0.52
C ALA A 106 14.32 -7.22 0.44
N GLY A 107 14.53 -7.99 1.51
CA GLY A 107 15.43 -9.16 1.50
C GLY A 107 14.97 -10.24 0.51
N ALA A 108 13.69 -10.53 0.46
CA ALA A 108 13.11 -11.47 -0.52
C ALA A 108 13.31 -10.99 -1.96
N MET A 109 13.24 -9.68 -2.23
CA MET A 109 13.53 -9.12 -3.55
C MET A 109 14.99 -9.38 -3.96
N ILE A 110 15.95 -9.21 -3.05
CA ILE A 110 17.37 -9.47 -3.33
C ILE A 110 17.57 -10.93 -3.76
N VAL A 111 16.88 -11.85 -3.09
CA VAL A 111 16.94 -13.29 -3.45
C VAL A 111 16.21 -13.55 -4.78
N ALA A 112 15.06 -12.93 -5.01
CA ALA A 112 14.25 -13.12 -6.21
C ALA A 112 14.99 -12.75 -7.50
N VAL A 113 15.82 -11.71 -7.46
CA VAL A 113 16.57 -11.25 -8.64
C VAL A 113 17.98 -11.86 -8.75
N ASN A 114 18.39 -12.66 -7.78
CA ASN A 114 19.75 -13.24 -7.76
C ASN A 114 19.86 -14.35 -8.79
N GLY A 115 20.72 -14.14 -9.79
CA GLY A 115 20.98 -15.13 -10.84
C GLY A 115 19.84 -15.33 -11.83
N ALA A 116 18.86 -14.42 -11.88
CA ALA A 116 17.79 -14.49 -12.85
C ALA A 116 18.25 -13.94 -14.21
N ASP A 117 17.95 -14.68 -15.26
CA ASP A 117 18.25 -14.33 -16.65
C ASP A 117 17.14 -13.47 -17.29
N PRO A 118 17.46 -12.68 -18.34
CA PRO A 118 16.46 -12.00 -19.13
C PRO A 118 15.40 -12.99 -19.68
N GLY A 119 14.12 -12.66 -19.50
CA GLY A 119 13.00 -13.51 -19.94
C GLY A 119 12.59 -14.60 -18.94
N ASP A 120 13.23 -14.73 -17.78
CA ASP A 120 12.84 -15.71 -16.76
C ASP A 120 11.55 -15.32 -16.04
N SER A 121 10.43 -15.90 -16.49
CA SER A 121 9.11 -15.66 -15.91
C SER A 121 8.97 -16.12 -14.45
N SER A 122 9.79 -17.09 -14.00
CA SER A 122 9.77 -17.57 -12.63
C SER A 122 10.35 -16.53 -11.68
N ALA A 123 11.47 -15.91 -12.06
CA ALA A 123 12.06 -14.79 -11.28
C ALA A 123 11.08 -13.62 -11.16
N PHE A 124 10.32 -13.30 -12.23
CA PHE A 124 9.30 -12.27 -12.16
C PHE A 124 8.20 -12.58 -11.14
N ALA A 125 7.75 -13.83 -11.05
CA ALA A 125 6.77 -14.25 -10.03
C ALA A 125 7.32 -14.07 -8.60
N PHE A 126 8.59 -14.36 -8.36
CA PHE A 126 9.23 -14.13 -7.07
C PHE A 126 9.36 -12.62 -6.75
N ILE A 127 9.63 -11.79 -7.76
CA ILE A 127 9.63 -10.31 -7.63
C ILE A 127 8.26 -9.82 -7.17
N LEU A 128 7.18 -10.28 -7.80
CA LEU A 128 5.80 -9.94 -7.39
C LEU A 128 5.54 -10.36 -5.94
N GLY A 129 5.95 -11.55 -5.53
CA GLY A 129 5.84 -12.03 -4.15
C GLY A 129 6.61 -11.18 -3.15
N ALA A 130 7.82 -10.74 -3.51
CA ALA A 130 8.64 -9.86 -2.68
C ALA A 130 7.99 -8.47 -2.51
N LEU A 131 7.49 -7.88 -3.59
CA LEU A 131 6.73 -6.61 -3.55
C LEU A 131 5.46 -6.73 -2.71
N PHE A 132 4.77 -7.85 -2.82
CA PHE A 132 3.59 -8.13 -2.01
C PHE A 132 3.93 -8.10 -0.50
N ILE A 133 5.05 -8.72 -0.10
CA ILE A 133 5.50 -8.72 1.31
C ILE A 133 5.88 -7.29 1.77
N VAL A 134 6.59 -6.52 0.94
CA VAL A 134 6.90 -5.11 1.24
C VAL A 134 5.62 -4.33 1.51
N ALA A 135 4.62 -4.47 0.65
CA ALA A 135 3.37 -3.73 0.72
C ALA A 135 2.44 -4.20 1.86
N LEU A 136 2.49 -5.48 2.26
CA LEU A 136 1.85 -5.94 3.51
C LEU A 136 2.43 -5.21 4.72
N GLY A 137 3.74 -5.00 4.76
CA GLY A 137 4.40 -4.19 5.80
C GLY A 137 3.90 -2.76 5.79
N PHE A 138 3.70 -2.16 4.63
CA PHE A 138 3.15 -0.80 4.50
C PHE A 138 1.70 -0.70 4.96
N SER A 139 0.86 -1.70 4.65
CA SER A 139 -0.50 -1.76 5.14
C SER A 139 -0.55 -1.71 6.68
N LEU A 140 0.31 -2.48 7.35
CA LEU A 140 0.43 -2.48 8.80
C LEU A 140 0.94 -1.13 9.34
N GLN A 141 1.94 -0.54 8.67
CA GLN A 141 2.46 0.79 9.03
C GLN A 141 1.37 1.86 8.92
N GLN A 142 0.59 1.91 7.82
CA GLN A 142 -0.47 2.90 7.64
C GLN A 142 -1.59 2.76 8.66
N THR A 143 -1.98 1.53 8.98
CA THR A 143 -3.00 1.27 10.00
C THR A 143 -2.59 1.83 11.37
N ALA A 144 -1.30 1.88 11.65
CA ALA A 144 -0.77 2.42 12.90
C ALA A 144 -0.42 3.92 12.80
N ALA A 145 0.20 4.37 11.71
CA ALA A 145 0.78 5.72 11.62
C ALA A 145 -0.26 6.82 11.39
N ASN A 146 -1.34 6.56 10.63
CA ASN A 146 -2.39 7.56 10.41
C ASN A 146 -3.09 7.97 11.72
N PRO A 147 -3.63 7.05 12.54
CA PRO A 147 -4.20 7.43 13.83
C PRO A 147 -3.13 7.96 14.80
N PHE A 148 -1.88 7.50 14.71
CA PHE A 148 -0.80 8.02 15.54
C PHE A 148 -0.50 9.49 15.21
N ALA A 149 -0.49 9.90 13.94
CA ALA A 149 -0.33 11.29 13.55
C ALA A 149 -1.42 12.19 14.16
N VAL A 150 -2.67 11.72 14.20
CA VAL A 150 -3.77 12.44 14.84
C VAL A 150 -3.57 12.53 16.36
N ALA A 151 -3.09 11.44 16.98
CA ALA A 151 -2.90 11.34 18.42
C ALA A 151 -1.69 12.15 18.95
N LEU A 152 -0.78 12.62 18.10
CA LEU A 152 0.41 13.41 18.48
C LEU A 152 0.10 14.89 18.76
N GLY A 153 -0.99 15.22 19.39
CA GLY A 153 -1.38 16.58 19.80
C GLY A 153 -2.88 16.77 19.80
N ASP A 154 -3.32 18.03 19.88
CA ASP A 154 -4.73 18.36 19.98
C ASP A 154 -5.53 17.83 18.78
N ILE A 155 -6.71 17.28 19.06
CA ILE A 155 -7.59 16.68 18.03
C ILE A 155 -7.95 17.70 16.96
N GLU A 156 -8.19 18.95 17.32
CA GLU A 156 -8.55 20.04 16.41
C GLU A 156 -7.48 20.29 15.33
N THR A 157 -6.21 20.04 15.64
CA THR A 157 -5.08 20.18 14.71
C THR A 157 -4.65 18.86 14.06
N GLY A 158 -5.39 17.78 14.28
CA GLY A 158 -5.10 16.45 13.72
C GLY A 158 -5.02 16.44 12.20
N SER A 159 -5.91 17.19 11.52
CA SER A 159 -5.90 17.35 10.07
C SER A 159 -4.63 18.04 9.55
N HIS A 160 -4.09 19.02 10.28
CA HIS A 160 -2.85 19.71 9.89
C HIS A 160 -1.66 18.74 9.93
N ARG A 161 -1.59 17.85 10.93
CA ARG A 161 -0.53 16.84 11.02
C ARG A 161 -0.63 15.79 9.90
N LEU A 162 -1.85 15.35 9.57
CA LEU A 162 -2.07 14.45 8.44
C LEU A 162 -1.74 15.12 7.10
N ASN A 163 -2.08 16.40 6.91
CA ASN A 163 -1.73 17.14 5.71
C ASN A 163 -0.20 17.32 5.58
N LEU A 164 0.50 17.60 6.68
CA LEU A 164 1.96 17.63 6.67
C LEU A 164 2.54 16.27 6.29
N ALA A 165 2.03 15.18 6.88
CA ALA A 165 2.44 13.83 6.55
C ALA A 165 2.18 13.50 5.07
N GLY A 166 1.02 13.90 4.53
CA GLY A 166 0.70 13.82 3.10
C GLY A 166 1.65 14.61 2.22
N GLY A 167 2.04 15.83 2.61
CA GLY A 167 3.04 16.63 1.92
C GLY A 167 4.42 15.94 1.86
N ILE A 168 4.84 15.33 2.96
CA ILE A 168 6.09 14.54 3.00
C ILE A 168 5.98 13.26 2.16
N ASN A 169 4.82 12.61 2.13
CA ASN A 169 4.56 11.51 1.20
C ASN A 169 4.71 11.98 -0.27
N SER A 170 4.12 13.13 -0.63
CA SER A 170 4.24 13.71 -1.97
C SER A 170 5.68 14.08 -2.33
N LEU A 171 6.50 14.51 -1.37
CA LEU A 171 7.94 14.67 -1.58
C LEU A 171 8.59 13.32 -1.92
N GLY A 172 8.22 12.24 -1.23
CA GLY A 172 8.65 10.88 -1.54
C GLY A 172 8.28 10.47 -2.97
N THR A 173 7.03 10.74 -3.40
CA THR A 173 6.59 10.42 -4.78
C THR A 173 7.35 11.21 -5.85
N THR A 174 7.81 12.40 -5.53
CA THR A 174 8.61 13.22 -6.45
C THR A 174 10.05 12.72 -6.55
N VAL A 175 10.68 12.40 -5.41
CA VAL A 175 12.09 12.01 -5.34
C VAL A 175 12.29 10.54 -5.73
N GLY A 176 11.31 9.68 -5.44
CA GLY A 176 11.37 8.23 -5.66
C GLY A 176 11.75 7.85 -7.10
N PRO A 177 10.98 8.28 -8.12
CA PRO A 177 11.29 7.94 -9.51
C PRO A 177 12.66 8.43 -9.98
N LEU A 178 13.12 9.57 -9.46
CA LEU A 178 14.44 10.14 -9.82
C LEU A 178 15.57 9.24 -9.29
N ILE A 179 15.51 8.84 -8.02
CA ILE A 179 16.53 7.97 -7.40
C ILE A 179 16.45 6.56 -7.98
N VAL A 180 15.25 5.98 -8.07
CA VAL A 180 15.05 4.64 -8.62
C VAL A 180 15.50 4.61 -10.08
N GLY A 181 15.16 5.62 -10.88
CA GLY A 181 15.60 5.75 -12.26
C GLY A 181 17.12 5.86 -12.38
N ALA A 182 17.77 6.67 -11.54
CA ALA A 182 19.22 6.81 -11.52
C ALA A 182 19.92 5.49 -11.14
N VAL A 183 19.37 4.74 -10.18
CA VAL A 183 19.94 3.44 -9.75
C VAL A 183 19.74 2.36 -10.80
N LEU A 184 18.55 2.28 -11.42
CA LEU A 184 18.23 1.24 -12.38
C LEU A 184 18.87 1.47 -13.76
N PHE A 185 18.88 2.72 -14.22
CA PHE A 185 19.30 3.04 -15.58
C PHE A 185 20.64 3.80 -15.66
N GLY A 186 21.12 4.32 -14.54
CA GLY A 186 22.33 5.15 -14.52
C GLY A 186 22.20 6.34 -15.47
N THR A 187 23.15 6.46 -16.41
CA THR A 187 23.17 7.48 -17.46
C THR A 187 22.50 7.03 -18.76
N ALA A 188 21.99 5.78 -18.83
CA ALA A 188 21.34 5.27 -20.04
C ALA A 188 20.02 5.98 -20.30
N ALA A 189 19.84 6.50 -21.49
CA ALA A 189 18.58 7.10 -21.90
C ALA A 189 17.49 6.01 -22.01
N LYS A 190 16.23 6.34 -21.62
CA LYS A 190 15.09 5.40 -21.73
C LYS A 190 14.93 4.80 -23.16
N ALA A 191 15.34 5.54 -24.19
CA ALA A 191 15.26 5.11 -25.57
C ALA A 191 16.11 3.86 -25.90
N ASP A 192 17.20 3.63 -25.14
CA ASP A 192 18.16 2.56 -25.40
C ASP A 192 18.10 1.44 -24.34
N MET A 193 17.01 1.33 -23.58
CA MET A 193 16.88 0.36 -22.49
C MET A 193 17.05 -1.09 -22.98
N ALA A 194 16.39 -1.45 -24.08
CA ALA A 194 16.49 -2.80 -24.64
C ALA A 194 17.92 -3.13 -25.10
N ALA A 195 18.60 -2.17 -25.77
CA ALA A 195 19.99 -2.30 -26.16
C ALA A 195 20.91 -2.40 -24.93
N SER A 196 20.64 -1.61 -23.89
CA SER A 196 21.42 -1.61 -22.64
C SER A 196 21.27 -2.90 -21.83
N ILE A 197 20.11 -3.54 -21.88
CA ILE A 197 19.88 -4.87 -21.30
C ILE A 197 20.60 -5.93 -22.14
N SER A 198 20.47 -5.90 -23.47
CA SER A 198 21.06 -6.90 -24.35
C SER A 198 22.59 -6.89 -24.34
N ASN A 199 23.22 -5.72 -24.15
CA ASN A 199 24.66 -5.57 -24.03
C ASN A 199 25.22 -5.74 -22.59
N GLY A 200 24.34 -6.06 -21.62
CA GLY A 200 24.72 -6.28 -20.23
C GLY A 200 25.01 -5.01 -19.42
N SER A 201 24.77 -3.81 -19.97
CA SER A 201 24.99 -2.54 -19.26
C SER A 201 23.94 -2.31 -18.17
N ILE A 202 22.74 -2.85 -18.33
CA ILE A 202 21.66 -2.85 -17.34
C ILE A 202 21.38 -4.29 -16.92
N THR A 203 21.48 -4.56 -15.63
CA THR A 203 21.28 -5.89 -15.06
C THR A 203 20.40 -5.85 -13.83
N LEU A 204 19.88 -6.99 -13.40
CA LEU A 204 19.12 -7.12 -12.15
C LEU A 204 19.95 -6.79 -10.89
N SER A 205 21.28 -6.73 -10.98
CA SER A 205 22.12 -6.27 -9.86
C SER A 205 21.76 -4.84 -9.43
N SER A 206 21.32 -3.97 -10.36
CA SER A 206 20.83 -2.63 -10.00
C SER A 206 19.59 -2.70 -9.09
N VAL A 207 18.68 -3.66 -9.35
CA VAL A 207 17.52 -3.91 -8.48
C VAL A 207 17.98 -4.45 -7.11
N GLN A 208 18.99 -5.34 -7.07
CA GLN A 208 19.56 -5.81 -5.81
C GLN A 208 20.11 -4.65 -4.97
N TYR A 209 20.94 -3.79 -5.55
CA TYR A 209 21.51 -2.63 -4.84
C TYR A 209 20.42 -1.67 -4.35
N LEU A 210 19.39 -1.43 -5.17
CA LEU A 210 18.25 -0.62 -4.77
C LEU A 210 17.57 -1.21 -3.53
N TYR A 211 17.26 -2.51 -3.53
CA TYR A 211 16.53 -3.13 -2.43
C TYR A 211 17.42 -3.42 -1.20
N VAL A 212 18.74 -3.54 -1.36
CA VAL A 212 19.68 -3.47 -0.23
C VAL A 212 19.59 -2.12 0.46
N GLY A 213 19.65 -1.02 -0.30
CA GLY A 213 19.50 0.32 0.24
C GLY A 213 18.15 0.54 0.92
N VAL A 214 17.05 0.16 0.26
CA VAL A 214 15.68 0.26 0.79
C VAL A 214 15.50 -0.58 2.06
N GLY A 215 15.99 -1.82 2.06
CA GLY A 215 15.92 -2.71 3.22
C GLY A 215 16.68 -2.15 4.42
N LEU A 216 17.88 -1.60 4.19
CA LEU A 216 18.65 -0.92 5.24
C LEU A 216 17.89 0.30 5.78
N LEU A 217 17.28 1.10 4.93
CA LEU A 217 16.46 2.25 5.36
C LEU A 217 15.26 1.81 6.20
N PHE A 218 14.58 0.71 5.86
CA PHE A 218 13.51 0.15 6.69
C PHE A 218 14.02 -0.30 8.05
N LEU A 219 15.17 -0.98 8.12
CA LEU A 219 15.75 -1.43 9.38
C LEU A 219 16.22 -0.26 10.26
N LEU A 220 16.86 0.75 9.66
CA LEU A 220 17.27 1.96 10.35
C LEU A 220 16.05 2.73 10.87
N SER A 221 14.98 2.84 10.08
CA SER A 221 13.72 3.45 10.51
C SER A 221 13.07 2.64 11.63
N ALA A 222 13.05 1.31 11.55
CA ALA A 222 12.53 0.46 12.61
C ALA A 222 13.33 0.66 13.92
N ALA A 223 14.65 0.76 13.83
CA ALA A 223 15.51 1.06 14.96
C ALA A 223 15.23 2.47 15.53
N LEU A 224 15.13 3.49 14.65
CA LEU A 224 14.79 4.85 15.03
C LEU A 224 13.45 4.88 15.81
N PHE A 225 12.42 4.23 15.31
CA PHE A 225 11.12 4.15 15.98
C PHE A 225 11.22 3.39 17.30
N LYS A 226 11.86 2.23 17.31
CA LYS A 226 11.96 1.38 18.49
C LYS A 226 12.69 2.08 19.65
N PHE A 227 13.80 2.75 19.36
CA PHE A 227 14.66 3.37 20.37
C PHE A 227 14.37 4.86 20.62
N SER A 228 13.44 5.47 19.87
CA SER A 228 13.06 6.87 20.07
C SER A 228 12.32 7.05 21.39
N ASN A 229 12.87 7.87 22.26
CA ASN A 229 12.20 8.33 23.49
C ASN A 229 11.24 9.50 23.24
N LYS A 230 11.21 10.04 22.01
CA LYS A 230 10.33 11.14 21.62
C LYS A 230 8.94 10.69 21.24
N LEU A 231 8.80 9.41 20.84
CA LEU A 231 7.53 8.82 20.43
C LEU A 231 6.82 8.23 21.65
N PRO A 232 5.62 8.75 22.01
CA PRO A 232 4.86 8.21 23.13
C PRO A 232 4.31 6.82 22.80
N ASP A 233 4.07 6.01 23.83
CA ASP A 233 3.41 4.69 23.72
C ASP A 233 1.88 4.89 23.64
N ALA A 234 1.43 5.50 22.55
CA ALA A 234 0.01 5.68 22.26
C ALA A 234 -0.61 4.39 21.71
N LYS A 235 -1.85 4.13 22.13
CA LYS A 235 -2.64 2.96 21.73
C LYS A 235 -3.99 3.40 21.16
N ALA A 236 -4.63 2.53 20.41
CA ALA A 236 -6.01 2.71 20.01
C ALA A 236 -6.93 2.64 21.25
N ASP A 237 -8.17 3.16 21.10
CA ASP A 237 -9.16 3.11 22.18
C ASP A 237 -9.42 1.65 22.64
N ALA A 238 -9.51 1.45 23.95
CA ALA A 238 -9.74 0.13 24.55
C ALA A 238 -11.13 -0.44 24.22
N ASN A 239 -12.10 0.41 23.86
CA ASN A 239 -13.45 0.00 23.56
C ASN A 239 -13.59 -0.54 22.13
N PHE A 240 -13.49 -1.85 21.98
CA PHE A 240 -13.71 -2.49 20.68
C PHE A 240 -15.20 -2.49 20.33
N ILE A 241 -15.56 -1.74 19.28
CA ILE A 241 -16.88 -1.75 18.69
C ILE A 241 -16.89 -2.68 17.48
N GLY A 242 -17.54 -3.84 17.60
CA GLY A 242 -17.59 -4.82 16.52
C GLY A 242 -18.33 -4.29 15.29
N ALA A 243 -17.70 -4.38 14.11
CA ALA A 243 -18.25 -3.96 12.82
C ALA A 243 -18.47 -5.16 11.87
N LYS A 244 -19.14 -6.21 12.36
CA LYS A 244 -19.30 -7.48 11.64
C LYS A 244 -20.06 -7.33 10.32
N LYS A 245 -21.06 -6.45 10.24
CA LYS A 245 -21.81 -6.20 8.99
C LYS A 245 -20.91 -5.53 7.93
N ALA A 246 -20.11 -4.54 8.35
CA ALA A 246 -19.13 -3.92 7.47
C ALA A 246 -18.09 -4.94 6.97
N LEU A 247 -17.57 -5.79 7.86
CA LEU A 247 -16.64 -6.84 7.50
C LEU A 247 -17.24 -7.80 6.47
N ASN A 248 -18.47 -8.29 6.70
CA ASN A 248 -19.14 -9.19 5.77
C ASN A 248 -19.36 -8.55 4.40
N THR A 249 -19.69 -7.26 4.36
CA THR A 249 -19.84 -6.50 3.11
C THR A 249 -18.49 -6.41 2.37
N LEU A 250 -17.41 -6.09 3.07
CA LEU A 250 -16.07 -6.06 2.45
C LEU A 250 -15.64 -7.43 1.94
N ILE A 251 -15.87 -8.49 2.71
CA ILE A 251 -15.57 -9.86 2.26
C ILE A 251 -16.40 -10.20 1.00
N ALA A 252 -17.69 -9.87 0.96
CA ALA A 252 -18.53 -10.13 -0.20
C ALA A 252 -18.04 -9.38 -1.45
N ILE A 253 -17.68 -8.09 -1.31
CA ILE A 253 -17.07 -7.31 -2.37
C ILE A 253 -15.75 -7.95 -2.82
N THR A 254 -14.89 -8.34 -1.87
CA THR A 254 -13.60 -8.96 -2.17
C THR A 254 -13.76 -10.25 -2.96
N VAL A 255 -14.66 -11.13 -2.54
CA VAL A 255 -14.93 -12.40 -3.26
C VAL A 255 -15.41 -12.12 -4.68
N LEU A 256 -16.33 -11.17 -4.85
CA LEU A 256 -16.79 -10.78 -6.18
C LEU A 256 -15.66 -10.21 -7.04
N LEU A 257 -14.81 -9.36 -6.48
CA LEU A 257 -13.65 -8.81 -7.20
C LEU A 257 -12.65 -9.90 -7.58
N ILE A 258 -12.39 -10.88 -6.71
CA ILE A 258 -11.53 -12.04 -7.05
C ILE A 258 -12.11 -12.80 -8.25
N VAL A 259 -13.42 -13.02 -8.30
CA VAL A 259 -14.09 -13.67 -9.44
C VAL A 259 -13.96 -12.82 -10.70
N VAL A 260 -14.22 -11.51 -10.60
CA VAL A 260 -14.07 -10.57 -11.72
C VAL A 260 -12.63 -10.60 -12.25
N PHE A 261 -11.64 -10.45 -11.38
CA PHE A 261 -10.23 -10.49 -11.78
C PHE A 261 -9.84 -11.85 -12.37
N PHE A 262 -10.32 -12.96 -11.82
CA PHE A 262 -10.06 -14.28 -12.41
C PHE A 262 -10.49 -14.34 -13.87
N PHE A 263 -11.69 -13.86 -14.20
CA PHE A 263 -12.16 -13.84 -15.60
C PHE A 263 -11.41 -12.84 -16.46
N VAL A 264 -11.04 -11.68 -15.93
CA VAL A 264 -10.18 -10.72 -16.64
C VAL A 264 -8.81 -11.34 -16.94
N PHE A 265 -8.16 -11.93 -15.94
CA PHE A 265 -6.87 -12.62 -16.12
C PHE A 265 -6.94 -13.71 -17.19
N ARG A 266 -8.04 -14.45 -17.22
CA ARG A 266 -8.24 -15.52 -18.21
C ARG A 266 -8.27 -15.00 -19.64
N GLN A 267 -8.73 -13.76 -19.90
CA GLN A 267 -8.72 -13.17 -21.25
C GLN A 267 -7.29 -12.87 -21.73
N TYR A 268 -6.40 -12.52 -20.83
CA TYR A 268 -5.00 -12.24 -21.13
C TYR A 268 -4.13 -13.49 -21.14
N SER A 269 -4.58 -14.59 -20.54
CA SER A 269 -3.83 -15.85 -20.46
C SER A 269 -3.63 -16.47 -21.85
N GLY A 270 -2.37 -16.68 -22.21
CA GLY A 270 -1.99 -17.27 -23.52
C GLY A 270 -1.89 -16.28 -24.66
N LEU A 271 -2.11 -14.98 -24.44
CA LEU A 271 -1.81 -13.95 -25.42
C LEU A 271 -0.29 -13.80 -25.60
N ALA A 272 0.15 -13.79 -26.85
CA ALA A 272 1.55 -13.51 -27.16
C ALA A 272 1.88 -12.05 -26.78
N PRO A 273 3.13 -11.76 -26.35
CA PRO A 273 3.57 -10.39 -26.05
C PRO A 273 3.26 -9.44 -27.20
N GLY A 274 2.56 -8.34 -26.91
CA GLY A 274 2.14 -7.34 -27.89
C GLY A 274 0.90 -7.69 -28.73
N ALA A 275 0.31 -8.88 -28.57
CA ALA A 275 -0.95 -9.23 -29.21
C ALA A 275 -2.11 -8.42 -28.59
N LYS A 276 -3.06 -8.02 -29.44
CA LYS A 276 -4.30 -7.36 -29.00
C LYS A 276 -5.36 -8.41 -28.67
N LEU A 277 -6.19 -8.08 -27.71
CA LEU A 277 -7.41 -8.84 -27.44
C LEU A 277 -8.36 -8.75 -28.66
N ASP A 278 -9.22 -9.75 -28.81
CA ASP A 278 -10.31 -9.65 -29.76
C ASP A 278 -11.44 -8.76 -29.20
N ASP A 279 -12.30 -8.26 -30.09
CA ASP A 279 -13.39 -7.34 -29.71
C ASP A 279 -14.33 -7.94 -28.65
N LYS A 280 -14.50 -9.29 -28.64
CA LYS A 280 -15.36 -9.96 -27.65
C LYS A 280 -14.71 -9.97 -26.26
N ALA A 281 -13.41 -10.21 -26.20
CA ALA A 281 -12.64 -10.19 -24.95
C ALA A 281 -12.59 -8.76 -24.39
N ASP A 282 -12.37 -7.76 -25.23
CA ASP A 282 -12.41 -6.34 -24.81
C ASP A 282 -13.76 -5.95 -24.23
N HIS A 283 -14.86 -6.31 -24.90
CA HIS A 283 -16.21 -6.06 -24.39
C HIS A 283 -16.48 -6.78 -23.07
N LEU A 284 -16.02 -8.03 -22.94
CA LEU A 284 -16.17 -8.78 -21.69
C LEU A 284 -15.40 -8.12 -20.54
N ILE A 285 -14.17 -7.67 -20.78
CA ILE A 285 -13.35 -6.96 -19.76
C ILE A 285 -14.05 -5.66 -19.35
N LEU A 286 -14.61 -4.90 -20.30
CA LEU A 286 -15.36 -3.68 -19.99
C LEU A 286 -16.56 -3.99 -19.08
N ILE A 287 -17.34 -5.03 -19.39
CA ILE A 287 -18.47 -5.46 -18.58
C ILE A 287 -18.02 -5.89 -17.18
N LEU A 288 -16.96 -6.72 -17.10
CA LEU A 288 -16.42 -7.19 -15.82
C LEU A 288 -15.91 -6.03 -14.98
N SER A 289 -15.24 -5.06 -15.59
CA SER A 289 -14.75 -3.84 -14.92
C SER A 289 -15.92 -3.00 -14.39
N ALA A 290 -17.00 -2.85 -15.18
CA ALA A 290 -18.21 -2.17 -14.73
C ALA A 290 -18.88 -2.89 -13.55
N ILE A 291 -18.93 -4.22 -13.57
CA ILE A 291 -19.44 -5.04 -12.45
C ILE A 291 -18.58 -4.81 -11.19
N GLY A 292 -17.26 -4.83 -11.31
CA GLY A 292 -16.35 -4.55 -10.19
C GLY A 292 -16.56 -3.15 -9.60
N LEU A 293 -16.66 -2.14 -10.45
CA LEU A 293 -16.92 -0.76 -10.04
C LEU A 293 -18.27 -0.63 -9.34
N LEU A 294 -19.33 -1.20 -9.92
CA LEU A 294 -20.68 -1.19 -9.33
C LEU A 294 -20.69 -1.95 -7.99
N ALA A 295 -19.94 -3.02 -7.84
CA ALA A 295 -19.83 -3.76 -6.58
C ALA A 295 -19.19 -2.90 -5.47
N ILE A 296 -18.14 -2.14 -5.78
CA ILE A 296 -17.47 -1.26 -4.81
C ILE A 296 -18.41 -0.11 -4.44
N VAL A 297 -18.86 0.66 -5.42
CA VAL A 297 -19.68 1.87 -5.20
C VAL A 297 -21.03 1.49 -4.61
N GLY A 298 -21.73 0.54 -5.23
CA GLY A 298 -23.05 0.06 -4.79
C GLY A 298 -22.98 -0.64 -3.43
N GLY A 299 -21.93 -1.41 -3.16
CA GLY A 299 -21.70 -2.08 -1.87
C GLY A 299 -21.50 -1.08 -0.73
N LEU A 300 -20.66 -0.07 -0.92
CA LEU A 300 -20.40 0.96 0.10
C LEU A 300 -21.63 1.87 0.33
N LEU A 301 -22.28 2.34 -0.73
CA LEU A 301 -23.50 3.17 -0.61
C LEU A 301 -24.68 2.37 -0.05
N GLY A 302 -24.83 1.10 -0.47
CA GLY A 302 -25.83 0.19 0.06
C GLY A 302 -25.62 -0.09 1.55
N ALA A 303 -24.37 -0.34 1.98
CA ALA A 303 -24.03 -0.50 3.39
C ALA A 303 -24.40 0.74 4.21
N ASN A 304 -24.09 1.94 3.71
CA ASN A 304 -24.47 3.19 4.39
C ASN A 304 -26.00 3.35 4.47
N LYS A 305 -26.72 3.07 3.40
CA LYS A 305 -28.18 3.11 3.39
C LYS A 305 -28.79 2.14 4.43
N MET A 306 -28.28 0.92 4.49
CA MET A 306 -28.72 -0.08 5.48
C MET A 306 -28.35 0.32 6.91
N ALA A 307 -27.21 0.97 7.11
CA ALA A 307 -26.77 1.45 8.41
C ALA A 307 -27.65 2.57 8.97
N LYS A 308 -28.29 3.39 8.13
CA LYS A 308 -29.22 4.45 8.57
C LYS A 308 -30.42 3.89 9.35
N SER A 309 -30.93 2.71 8.99
CA SER A 309 -32.05 2.06 9.69
C SER A 309 -31.60 1.27 10.90
N ASN A 310 -30.37 0.72 10.91
CA ASN A 310 -29.81 -0.03 12.04
C ASN A 310 -28.29 0.11 12.07
N PRO A 311 -27.74 1.11 12.78
CA PRO A 311 -26.30 1.42 12.76
C PRO A 311 -25.41 0.36 13.42
N LYS A 312 -25.96 -0.52 14.25
CA LYS A 312 -25.19 -1.54 14.98
C LYS A 312 -24.49 -2.51 14.03
N GLY A 313 -23.16 -2.58 14.15
CA GLY A 313 -22.32 -3.51 13.40
C GLY A 313 -21.81 -3.00 12.05
N TRP A 314 -22.05 -1.73 11.71
CA TRP A 314 -21.58 -1.12 10.46
C TRP A 314 -20.29 -0.30 10.58
N GLY A 315 -19.81 -0.03 11.83
CA GLY A 315 -18.57 0.72 12.03
C GLY A 315 -18.55 2.05 11.27
N ALA A 316 -17.48 2.32 10.55
CA ALA A 316 -17.32 3.53 9.74
C ALA A 316 -18.40 3.69 8.64
N MET A 317 -18.97 2.60 8.14
CA MET A 317 -19.97 2.65 7.06
C MET A 317 -21.30 3.27 7.48
N GLN A 318 -21.55 3.45 8.78
CA GLN A 318 -22.75 4.17 9.26
C GLN A 318 -22.69 5.68 9.00
N TYR A 319 -21.50 6.24 8.80
CA TYR A 319 -21.27 7.67 8.63
C TYR A 319 -21.17 8.03 7.14
N PRO A 320 -22.13 8.81 6.56
CA PRO A 320 -22.10 9.14 5.13
C PRO A 320 -20.79 9.83 4.70
N GLN A 321 -20.27 10.73 5.53
CA GLN A 321 -19.03 11.45 5.25
C GLN A 321 -17.82 10.53 5.12
N LEU A 322 -17.76 9.45 5.90
CA LEU A 322 -16.67 8.47 5.80
C LEU A 322 -16.82 7.60 4.55
N VAL A 323 -18.04 7.20 4.20
CA VAL A 323 -18.29 6.44 2.96
C VAL A 323 -17.98 7.27 1.73
N LEU A 324 -18.40 8.55 1.70
CA LEU A 324 -18.03 9.45 0.61
C LEU A 324 -16.52 9.70 0.55
N GLY A 325 -15.85 9.80 1.71
CA GLY A 325 -14.39 9.89 1.79
C GLY A 325 -13.70 8.64 1.21
N MET A 326 -14.19 7.43 1.52
CA MET A 326 -13.68 6.18 0.94
C MET A 326 -13.82 6.18 -0.59
N LEU A 327 -14.98 6.61 -1.13
CA LEU A 327 -15.23 6.70 -2.57
C LEU A 327 -14.36 7.78 -3.23
N ALA A 328 -14.16 8.92 -2.57
CA ALA A 328 -13.28 9.97 -3.07
C ALA A 328 -11.82 9.50 -3.16
N ILE A 329 -11.31 8.82 -2.13
CA ILE A 329 -9.95 8.23 -2.14
C ILE A 329 -9.85 7.15 -3.22
N PHE A 330 -10.85 6.28 -3.34
CA PHE A 330 -10.91 5.25 -4.38
C PHE A 330 -10.80 5.87 -5.78
N THR A 331 -11.58 6.93 -6.07
CA THR A 331 -11.55 7.62 -7.36
C THR A 331 -10.20 8.31 -7.58
N TYR A 332 -9.67 9.02 -6.56
CA TYR A 332 -8.40 9.72 -6.64
C TYR A 332 -7.24 8.77 -6.94
N VAL A 333 -7.09 7.71 -6.14
CA VAL A 333 -6.02 6.72 -6.33
C VAL A 333 -6.16 5.98 -7.67
N GLY A 334 -7.41 5.66 -8.07
CA GLY A 334 -7.67 5.03 -9.37
C GLY A 334 -7.19 5.89 -10.54
N VAL A 335 -7.45 7.20 -10.51
CA VAL A 335 -6.99 8.15 -11.53
C VAL A 335 -5.46 8.30 -11.46
N GLU A 336 -4.89 8.45 -10.27
CA GLU A 336 -3.43 8.59 -10.08
C GLU A 336 -2.66 7.41 -10.68
N VAL A 337 -3.08 6.18 -10.38
CA VAL A 337 -2.45 4.96 -10.92
C VAL A 337 -2.64 4.87 -12.43
N SER A 338 -3.84 5.21 -12.96
CA SER A 338 -4.11 5.16 -14.41
C SER A 338 -3.31 6.15 -15.24
N ILE A 339 -2.92 7.30 -14.67
CA ILE A 339 -2.09 8.31 -15.36
C ILE A 339 -0.61 7.93 -15.29
N GLY A 340 -0.20 7.26 -14.20
CA GLY A 340 1.20 6.86 -13.96
C GLY A 340 1.62 5.57 -14.65
N SER A 341 0.67 4.78 -15.17
CA SER A 341 0.89 3.51 -15.86
C SER A 341 0.81 3.68 -17.38
#